data_730c498ad06027b3d26c8d5889759caa
#
_entry.id   730c498ad06027b3d26c8d5889759caa
#
_cell.length_a   1.000
_cell.length_b   1.000
_cell.length_c   1.000
_cell.angle_alpha   90.00
_cell.angle_beta   90.00
_cell.angle_gamma   90.00
#
_symmetry.space_group_name_H-M   'P 1'
#
loop_
_entity.id
_entity.type
_entity.pdbx_description
1 polymer ?
#
loop_
_entity_poly.entity_id
_entity_poly.type
_entity_poly.pdbx_seq_one_letter_code
_entity_poly.pdbx_strand_id
1 'polypeptide(L)'
;MPTKKCDRLISRRHAIATMAGGASLIAAPAIAAAQTPLKVSFVQQRGLMYLPVDMMVTGGVLQEEATKLGLGKVDATATTLSGPAPIIDALLSGSADYGTAALPSVLTLWDKTHGTPNEVRAVGPMSNGAMVLYTINPNIKTIADFTEKDRIAVPSVRISFNAMMLEMAAEKLWNDPHRLDHLTVGLGHADAVAALAAGYGSATVTSHIAVQPFTSRGLKLPGAHVVADSREVFGGPLTQVCLLASKQTRDRNPILFKAVANALEESNKRCSADKQAAAVLWKKAQNASESVDELVELMSDPGFEFTSQPHRIAYFAAFLNRIGAIKSKVGDWKELFWETAYNQQGD
;
A
#
# COMPACT_ATOMS: atom_id res chain seq x y z
N MET A 1 1.34 18.42 99.20
CA MET A 1 2.21 17.61 100.07
C MET A 1 2.81 16.46 99.31
N PRO A 2 3.96 16.04 99.63
CA PRO A 2 5.17 16.12 98.81
C PRO A 2 5.70 14.75 98.43
N THR A 3 6.71 14.81 97.66
CA THR A 3 8.09 14.23 97.66
C THR A 3 8.28 13.03 96.73
N LYS A 4 9.35 12.75 96.13
CA LYS A 4 10.76 13.18 96.08
C LYS A 4 11.41 12.56 94.87
N LYS A 5 12.30 13.34 94.24
CA LYS A 5 13.53 12.97 93.56
C LYS A 5 14.10 11.58 93.76
N CYS A 6 14.65 11.02 92.71
CA CYS A 6 16.05 10.57 92.74
C CYS A 6 16.66 10.48 91.34
N ASP A 7 17.64 11.31 91.11
CA ASP A 7 18.66 11.24 90.06
C ASP A 7 19.54 10.02 90.29
N ARG A 8 19.98 9.35 89.21
CA ARG A 8 21.29 8.76 89.15
C ARG A 8 21.84 8.76 87.70
N LEU A 9 22.77 9.63 87.50
CA LEU A 9 23.78 9.61 86.49
C LEU A 9 24.76 8.46 86.71
N ILE A 10 25.04 7.64 85.67
CA ILE A 10 26.30 6.90 85.46
C ILE A 10 26.50 6.77 83.95
N SER A 11 27.36 7.57 83.44
CA SER A 11 28.78 7.43 83.18
C SER A 11 29.13 6.64 81.87
N ARG A 12 29.71 7.40 80.96
CA ARG A 12 30.44 6.97 79.76
C ARG A 12 31.47 5.90 80.07
N ARG A 13 31.56 4.85 79.26
CA ARG A 13 32.81 4.38 78.64
C ARG A 13 32.65 3.00 77.93
N HIS A 14 33.03 3.00 76.66
CA HIS A 14 33.63 1.89 75.90
C HIS A 14 32.83 0.64 75.59
N ALA A 15 32.42 0.50 74.29
CA ALA A 15 32.91 -0.63 73.51
C ALA A 15 32.67 -0.33 72.00
N ILE A 16 33.79 -0.12 71.29
CA ILE A 16 33.85 -0.19 69.82
C ILE A 16 33.76 -1.67 69.48
N ALA A 17 32.66 -2.08 68.81
CA ALA A 17 32.58 -3.37 68.15
C ALA A 17 32.31 -3.10 66.68
N THR A 18 33.35 -3.27 65.88
CA THR A 18 33.35 -3.30 64.43
C THR A 18 32.44 -4.45 63.95
N MET A 19 31.29 -4.14 63.37
CA MET A 19 30.53 -5.03 62.55
C MET A 19 30.52 -4.48 61.14
N ALA A 20 31.40 -5.04 60.28
CA ALA A 20 31.31 -4.95 58.83
C ALA A 20 30.05 -5.70 58.38
N GLY A 21 28.92 -4.99 58.29
CA GLY A 21 27.71 -5.50 57.69
C GLY A 21 27.79 -5.31 56.18
N GLY A 22 28.08 -6.40 55.46
CA GLY A 22 28.01 -6.42 54.02
C GLY A 22 26.59 -6.07 53.55
N ALA A 23 26.43 -4.90 52.91
CA ALA A 23 25.24 -4.59 52.14
C ALA A 23 25.18 -5.50 50.93
N SER A 24 24.51 -6.64 51.04
CA SER A 24 24.07 -7.43 49.90
C SER A 24 23.06 -6.59 49.14
N LEU A 25 23.51 -5.94 48.06
CA LEU A 25 22.65 -5.45 47.02
C LEU A 25 21.87 -6.63 46.45
N ILE A 26 20.67 -6.86 46.98
CA ILE A 26 19.69 -7.72 46.35
C ILE A 26 19.33 -6.98 45.03
N ALA A 27 20.00 -7.35 43.93
CA ALA A 27 19.57 -6.99 42.60
C ALA A 27 18.19 -7.65 42.41
N ALA A 28 17.14 -6.89 42.72
CA ALA A 28 15.80 -7.28 42.32
C ALA A 28 15.83 -7.50 40.79
N PRO A 29 15.42 -8.65 40.29
CA PRO A 29 15.29 -8.81 38.86
C PRO A 29 14.35 -7.70 38.39
N ALA A 30 14.83 -6.83 37.54
CA ALA A 30 13.97 -5.88 36.86
C ALA A 30 12.95 -6.75 36.10
N ILE A 31 11.75 -6.87 36.64
CA ILE A 31 10.63 -7.45 35.92
C ILE A 31 10.46 -6.50 34.74
N ALA A 32 10.99 -6.88 33.58
CA ALA A 32 10.73 -6.21 32.35
C ALA A 32 9.21 -6.26 32.18
N ALA A 33 8.55 -5.16 32.52
CA ALA A 33 7.12 -5.03 32.29
C ALA A 33 6.90 -5.38 30.83
N ALA A 34 6.16 -6.44 30.55
CA ALA A 34 5.85 -6.86 29.19
C ALA A 34 5.13 -5.67 28.53
N GLN A 35 5.85 -4.96 27.67
CA GLN A 35 5.26 -3.83 26.95
C GLN A 35 4.08 -4.34 26.15
N THR A 36 2.93 -3.72 26.32
CA THR A 36 1.75 -4.04 25.50
C THR A 36 2.14 -3.91 24.02
N PRO A 37 1.86 -4.92 23.20
CA PRO A 37 2.19 -4.88 21.78
C PRO A 37 1.61 -3.64 21.10
N LEU A 38 2.41 -3.00 20.25
CA LEU A 38 1.95 -1.89 19.42
C LEU A 38 1.07 -2.46 18.32
N LYS A 39 -0.20 -2.07 18.29
CA LYS A 39 -1.15 -2.51 17.26
C LYS A 39 -1.02 -1.64 16.03
N VAL A 40 -0.98 -2.27 14.86
CA VAL A 40 -0.91 -1.61 13.56
C VAL A 40 -1.82 -2.33 12.58
N SER A 41 -2.69 -1.58 11.92
CA SER A 41 -3.65 -2.13 10.96
C SER A 41 -3.39 -1.61 9.55
N PHE A 42 -3.35 -2.54 8.60
CA PHE A 42 -3.23 -2.27 7.17
C PHE A 42 -4.49 -2.73 6.45
N VAL A 43 -4.93 -1.96 5.47
CA VAL A 43 -5.98 -2.34 4.53
C VAL A 43 -5.45 -2.28 3.10
N GLN A 44 -5.73 -3.32 2.32
CA GLN A 44 -5.22 -3.46 0.96
C GLN A 44 -6.26 -4.09 0.03
N GLN A 45 -6.04 -4.01 -1.27
CA GLN A 45 -6.78 -4.80 -2.25
C GLN A 45 -6.07 -6.14 -2.48
N ARG A 46 -6.76 -7.05 -3.17
CA ARG A 46 -6.17 -8.30 -3.61
C ARG A 46 -5.38 -8.09 -4.90
N GLY A 47 -4.14 -8.58 -4.95
CA GLY A 47 -3.29 -8.54 -6.15
C GLY A 47 -1.80 -8.57 -5.81
N LEU A 48 -0.98 -9.00 -6.76
CA LEU A 48 0.48 -9.07 -6.60
C LEU A 48 1.12 -7.73 -6.26
N MET A 49 0.53 -6.64 -6.72
CA MET A 49 1.03 -5.27 -6.49
C MET A 49 1.01 -4.87 -5.02
N TYR A 50 0.24 -5.57 -4.17
CA TYR A 50 0.10 -5.32 -2.74
C TYR A 50 0.98 -6.24 -1.88
N LEU A 51 1.73 -7.16 -2.49
CA LEU A 51 2.62 -8.09 -1.81
C LEU A 51 3.58 -7.46 -0.79
N PRO A 52 4.11 -6.22 -0.97
CA PRO A 52 4.94 -5.60 0.04
C PRO A 52 4.25 -5.46 1.41
N VAL A 53 2.92 -5.28 1.48
CA VAL A 53 2.18 -5.27 2.76
C VAL A 53 2.18 -6.68 3.37
N ASP A 54 1.94 -7.72 2.58
CA ASP A 54 2.00 -9.10 3.07
C ASP A 54 3.42 -9.44 3.55
N MET A 55 4.46 -8.92 2.88
CA MET A 55 5.87 -9.08 3.29
C MET A 55 6.14 -8.35 4.61
N MET A 56 5.63 -7.14 4.81
CA MET A 56 5.75 -6.42 6.09
C MET A 56 5.08 -7.18 7.23
N VAL A 57 3.85 -7.66 7.03
CA VAL A 57 3.00 -8.22 8.09
C VAL A 57 3.28 -9.70 8.29
N THR A 58 3.05 -10.51 7.26
CA THR A 58 3.18 -11.98 7.32
C THR A 58 4.64 -12.42 7.21
N GLY A 59 5.45 -11.70 6.44
CA GLY A 59 6.89 -11.93 6.30
C GLY A 59 7.72 -11.43 7.49
N GLY A 60 7.11 -10.65 8.40
CA GLY A 60 7.75 -10.20 9.64
C GLY A 60 8.70 -9.01 9.50
N VAL A 61 8.82 -8.42 8.31
CA VAL A 61 9.75 -7.30 8.04
C VAL A 61 9.45 -6.09 8.93
N LEU A 62 8.16 -5.82 9.21
CA LEU A 62 7.80 -4.72 10.11
C LEU A 62 8.32 -4.93 11.54
N GLN A 63 8.24 -6.16 12.06
CA GLN A 63 8.78 -6.46 13.40
C GLN A 63 10.31 -6.29 13.41
N GLU A 64 11.00 -6.69 12.35
CA GLU A 64 12.46 -6.53 12.25
C GLU A 64 12.85 -5.05 12.28
N GLU A 65 12.20 -4.20 11.48
CA GLU A 65 12.49 -2.77 11.43
C GLU A 65 12.09 -2.04 12.73
N ALA A 66 10.97 -2.44 13.33
CA ALA A 66 10.57 -1.92 14.64
C ALA A 66 11.61 -2.23 15.71
N THR A 67 12.14 -3.45 15.72
CA THR A 67 13.19 -3.88 16.66
C THR A 67 14.48 -3.08 16.47
N LYS A 68 14.91 -2.80 15.22
CA LYS A 68 16.07 -1.95 14.93
C LYS A 68 15.92 -0.53 15.48
N LEU A 69 14.70 -0.03 15.59
CA LEU A 69 14.39 1.29 16.14
C LEU A 69 14.07 1.26 17.66
N GLY A 70 14.33 0.14 18.34
CA GLY A 70 14.12 -0.02 19.78
C GLY A 70 12.66 -0.15 20.20
N LEU A 71 11.74 -0.41 19.26
CA LEU A 71 10.35 -0.71 19.56
C LEU A 71 10.20 -2.15 20.06
N GLY A 72 9.23 -2.38 20.92
CA GLY A 72 8.86 -3.71 21.41
C GLY A 72 8.09 -4.52 20.35
N LYS A 73 7.27 -5.44 20.85
CA LYS A 73 6.45 -6.29 19.97
C LYS A 73 5.44 -5.43 19.20
N VAL A 74 5.36 -5.66 17.88
CA VAL A 74 4.35 -5.09 16.99
C VAL A 74 3.34 -6.18 16.62
N ASP A 75 2.06 -5.90 16.84
CA ASP A 75 0.93 -6.74 16.44
C ASP A 75 0.30 -6.12 15.20
N ALA A 76 0.77 -6.57 14.04
CA ALA A 76 0.38 -6.03 12.73
C ALA A 76 -0.67 -6.94 12.06
N THR A 77 -1.70 -6.33 11.50
CA THR A 77 -2.75 -7.03 10.73
C THR A 77 -2.89 -6.42 9.35
N ALA A 78 -3.14 -7.26 8.34
CA ALA A 78 -3.48 -6.83 6.99
C ALA A 78 -4.84 -7.40 6.60
N THR A 79 -5.77 -6.52 6.23
CA THR A 79 -7.12 -6.91 5.81
C THR A 79 -7.32 -6.55 4.35
N THR A 80 -7.80 -7.53 3.57
CA THR A 80 -8.13 -7.32 2.15
C THR A 80 -9.57 -6.82 2.02
N LEU A 81 -9.73 -5.67 1.34
CA LEU A 81 -11.01 -5.04 1.05
C LEU A 81 -11.34 -5.11 -0.44
N SER A 82 -12.61 -4.93 -0.79
CA SER A 82 -13.13 -5.13 -2.15
C SER A 82 -12.68 -4.09 -3.18
N GLY A 83 -12.17 -2.94 -2.75
CA GLY A 83 -11.76 -1.87 -3.67
C GLY A 83 -11.26 -0.60 -2.98
N PRO A 84 -10.98 0.47 -3.74
CA PRO A 84 -10.38 1.69 -3.21
C PRO A 84 -11.31 2.46 -2.25
N ALA A 85 -12.62 2.50 -2.49
CA ALA A 85 -13.54 3.28 -1.67
C ALA A 85 -13.54 2.84 -0.20
N PRO A 86 -13.75 1.55 0.17
CA PRO A 86 -13.70 1.11 1.56
C PRO A 86 -12.31 1.29 2.20
N ILE A 87 -11.22 1.29 1.43
CA ILE A 87 -9.87 1.58 1.95
C ILE A 87 -9.75 3.06 2.34
N ILE A 88 -10.23 3.97 1.49
CA ILE A 88 -10.23 5.40 1.76
C ILE A 88 -11.10 5.70 2.99
N ASP A 89 -12.29 5.10 3.08
CA ASP A 89 -13.18 5.26 4.22
C ASP A 89 -12.53 4.77 5.52
N ALA A 90 -11.83 3.64 5.49
CA ALA A 90 -11.11 3.10 6.64
C ALA A 90 -9.97 4.03 7.10
N LEU A 91 -9.23 4.63 6.17
CA LEU A 91 -8.19 5.61 6.47
C LEU A 91 -8.76 6.90 7.08
N LEU A 92 -9.80 7.46 6.46
CA LEU A 92 -10.40 8.73 6.89
C LEU A 92 -11.14 8.61 8.23
N SER A 93 -11.76 7.46 8.50
CA SER A 93 -12.40 7.17 9.79
C SER A 93 -11.42 6.80 10.90
N GLY A 94 -10.14 6.52 10.56
CA GLY A 94 -9.15 6.02 11.51
C GLY A 94 -9.37 4.56 11.94
N SER A 95 -10.23 3.81 11.25
CA SER A 95 -10.41 2.36 11.51
C SER A 95 -9.25 1.52 10.97
N ALA A 96 -8.43 2.07 10.08
CA ALA A 96 -7.14 1.53 9.69
C ALA A 96 -6.05 2.61 9.79
N ASP A 97 -4.83 2.18 10.17
CA ASP A 97 -3.69 3.07 10.30
C ASP A 97 -3.04 3.36 8.94
N TYR A 98 -2.97 2.34 8.09
CA TYR A 98 -2.36 2.39 6.76
C TYR A 98 -3.29 1.75 5.73
N GLY A 99 -3.28 2.30 4.53
CA GLY A 99 -4.06 1.77 3.42
C GLY A 99 -3.28 1.83 2.12
N THR A 100 -3.61 0.96 1.18
CA THR A 100 -3.02 0.97 -0.15
C THR A 100 -3.93 1.66 -1.14
N ALA A 101 -3.37 2.47 -2.03
CA ALA A 101 -4.15 3.08 -3.10
C ALA A 101 -3.35 3.22 -4.39
N ALA A 102 -4.04 3.13 -5.52
CA ALA A 102 -3.49 3.50 -6.81
C ALA A 102 -3.31 5.03 -6.91
N LEU A 103 -2.35 5.46 -7.71
CA LEU A 103 -1.95 6.87 -7.83
C LEU A 103 -3.11 7.85 -8.06
N PRO A 104 -4.15 7.56 -8.87
CA PRO A 104 -5.29 8.47 -8.99
C PRO A 104 -5.99 8.74 -7.67
N SER A 105 -6.18 7.69 -6.85
CA SER A 105 -6.80 7.82 -5.53
C SER A 105 -5.90 8.56 -4.55
N VAL A 106 -4.58 8.38 -4.63
CA VAL A 106 -3.59 9.15 -3.84
C VAL A 106 -3.76 10.64 -4.13
N LEU A 107 -3.74 11.03 -5.41
CA LEU A 107 -3.88 12.41 -5.86
C LEU A 107 -5.22 13.03 -5.47
N THR A 108 -6.31 12.30 -5.68
CA THR A 108 -7.65 12.77 -5.31
C THR A 108 -7.81 12.95 -3.81
N LEU A 109 -7.25 12.03 -3.02
CA LEU A 109 -7.32 12.09 -1.57
C LEU A 109 -6.45 13.23 -1.03
N TRP A 110 -5.24 13.40 -1.57
CA TRP A 110 -4.38 14.52 -1.25
C TRP A 110 -5.04 15.86 -1.60
N ASP A 111 -5.60 16.00 -2.81
CA ASP A 111 -6.30 17.22 -3.24
C ASP A 111 -7.42 17.64 -2.28
N LYS A 112 -8.12 16.66 -1.70
CA LYS A 112 -9.21 16.91 -0.74
C LYS A 112 -8.75 17.16 0.69
N THR A 113 -7.57 16.69 1.06
CA THR A 113 -7.16 16.65 2.48
C THR A 113 -5.91 17.46 2.81
N HIS A 114 -5.10 17.85 1.81
CA HIS A 114 -3.85 18.58 2.07
C HIS A 114 -4.10 19.91 2.80
N GLY A 115 -3.21 20.23 3.74
CA GLY A 115 -3.33 21.40 4.58
C GLY A 115 -4.41 21.32 5.67
N THR A 116 -5.10 20.19 5.82
CA THR A 116 -6.09 19.95 6.87
C THR A 116 -5.54 19.05 7.99
N PRO A 117 -6.19 19.02 9.18
CA PRO A 117 -5.82 18.07 10.23
C PRO A 117 -5.94 16.60 9.82
N ASN A 118 -6.78 16.31 8.82
CA ASN A 118 -7.02 14.95 8.30
C ASN A 118 -6.21 14.65 7.04
N GLU A 119 -5.14 15.39 6.81
CA GLU A 119 -4.28 15.21 5.65
C GLU A 119 -3.80 13.78 5.51
N VAL A 120 -3.92 13.22 4.30
CA VAL A 120 -3.41 11.89 3.94
C VAL A 120 -2.37 12.06 2.84
N ARG A 121 -1.21 11.42 3.05
CA ARG A 121 -0.13 11.34 2.06
C ARG A 121 0.40 9.93 1.93
N ALA A 122 1.14 9.67 0.89
CA ALA A 122 1.84 8.42 0.71
C ALA A 122 3.04 8.31 1.68
N VAL A 123 3.18 7.13 2.28
CA VAL A 123 4.39 6.72 3.03
C VAL A 123 5.52 6.40 2.05
N GLY A 124 5.16 5.76 0.93
CA GLY A 124 6.07 5.45 -0.17
C GLY A 124 5.36 4.68 -1.28
N PRO A 125 5.96 4.61 -2.48
CA PRO A 125 5.55 3.71 -3.53
C PRO A 125 5.77 2.25 -3.13
N MET A 126 4.98 1.37 -3.73
CA MET A 126 5.06 -0.08 -3.49
C MET A 126 5.41 -0.85 -4.76
N SER A 127 4.77 -0.48 -5.85
CA SER A 127 4.90 -1.22 -7.10
C SER A 127 4.49 -0.38 -8.31
N ASN A 128 5.11 -0.73 -9.42
CA ASN A 128 4.68 -0.40 -10.77
C ASN A 128 4.18 -1.68 -11.43
N GLY A 129 3.25 -1.57 -12.37
CA GLY A 129 2.78 -2.73 -13.10
C GLY A 129 2.08 -2.32 -14.38
N ALA A 130 2.27 -3.10 -15.45
CA ALA A 130 1.56 -2.85 -16.67
C ALA A 130 0.07 -3.15 -16.48
N MET A 131 -0.77 -2.22 -16.94
CA MET A 131 -2.18 -2.46 -17.19
C MET A 131 -2.35 -2.80 -18.66
N VAL A 132 -3.11 -3.85 -18.95
CA VAL A 132 -3.33 -4.31 -20.32
C VAL A 132 -4.81 -4.26 -20.62
N LEU A 133 -5.16 -3.53 -21.65
CA LEU A 133 -6.46 -3.64 -22.30
C LEU A 133 -6.43 -4.83 -23.24
N TYR A 134 -7.21 -5.86 -22.96
CA TYR A 134 -7.42 -7.00 -23.83
C TYR A 134 -8.91 -7.17 -24.15
N THR A 135 -9.20 -7.86 -25.26
CA THR A 135 -10.56 -8.11 -25.73
C THR A 135 -10.72 -9.55 -26.23
N ILE A 136 -11.96 -10.04 -26.18
CA ILE A 136 -12.38 -11.28 -26.87
C ILE A 136 -13.15 -10.99 -28.16
N ASN A 137 -13.37 -9.70 -28.49
CA ASN A 137 -14.02 -9.29 -29.75
C ASN A 137 -13.02 -9.30 -30.89
N PRO A 138 -13.16 -10.19 -31.89
CA PRO A 138 -12.19 -10.34 -32.99
C PRO A 138 -12.08 -9.10 -33.90
N ASN A 139 -13.06 -8.19 -33.84
CA ASN A 139 -13.08 -7.00 -34.68
C ASN A 139 -12.31 -5.81 -34.09
N ILE A 140 -11.92 -5.87 -32.80
CA ILE A 140 -11.18 -4.81 -32.11
C ILE A 140 -9.70 -5.14 -32.15
N LYS A 141 -8.89 -4.32 -32.81
CA LYS A 141 -7.43 -4.44 -32.88
C LYS A 141 -6.72 -3.28 -32.19
N THR A 142 -7.38 -2.11 -32.15
CA THR A 142 -6.90 -0.88 -31.56
C THR A 142 -7.98 -0.23 -30.71
N ILE A 143 -7.62 0.75 -29.90
CA ILE A 143 -8.59 1.54 -29.12
C ILE A 143 -9.59 2.26 -30.03
N ALA A 144 -9.22 2.60 -31.24
CA ALA A 144 -10.09 3.30 -32.20
C ALA A 144 -11.22 2.41 -32.76
N ASP A 145 -11.13 1.10 -32.64
CA ASP A 145 -12.12 0.17 -33.19
C ASP A 145 -13.34 -0.04 -32.26
N PHE A 146 -13.31 0.49 -31.03
CA PHE A 146 -14.44 0.38 -30.10
C PHE A 146 -15.66 1.14 -30.61
N THR A 147 -16.82 0.52 -30.47
CA THR A 147 -18.12 1.03 -30.91
C THR A 147 -19.12 1.06 -29.74
N GLU A 148 -20.29 1.67 -29.96
CA GLU A 148 -21.40 1.71 -28.99
C GLU A 148 -21.88 0.32 -28.50
N LYS A 149 -21.54 -0.75 -29.24
CA LYS A 149 -21.89 -2.14 -28.90
C LYS A 149 -20.93 -2.78 -27.91
N ASP A 150 -19.77 -2.21 -27.71
CA ASP A 150 -18.72 -2.78 -26.89
C ASP A 150 -18.84 -2.34 -25.44
N ARG A 151 -18.35 -3.16 -24.52
CA ARG A 151 -18.27 -2.83 -23.09
C ARG A 151 -16.89 -3.22 -22.56
N ILE A 152 -16.28 -2.28 -21.85
CA ILE A 152 -14.93 -2.39 -21.30
C ILE A 152 -15.03 -2.45 -19.77
N ALA A 153 -14.68 -3.59 -19.19
CA ALA A 153 -14.66 -3.74 -17.74
C ALA A 153 -13.47 -2.98 -17.14
N VAL A 154 -13.75 -2.21 -16.10
CA VAL A 154 -12.77 -1.51 -15.26
C VAL A 154 -13.19 -1.64 -13.80
N PRO A 155 -12.28 -1.62 -12.80
CA PRO A 155 -12.65 -1.75 -11.38
C PRO A 155 -13.64 -0.69 -10.89
N SER A 156 -13.48 0.54 -11.36
CA SER A 156 -14.39 1.66 -11.08
C SER A 156 -14.36 2.63 -12.25
N VAL A 157 -15.53 2.96 -12.77
CA VAL A 157 -15.70 3.90 -13.89
C VAL A 157 -15.18 5.27 -13.47
N ARG A 158 -14.36 5.92 -14.33
CA ARG A 158 -13.76 7.26 -14.15
C ARG A 158 -12.85 7.46 -12.93
N ILE A 159 -12.75 6.47 -12.03
CA ILE A 159 -12.01 6.64 -10.76
C ILE A 159 -10.80 5.72 -10.71
N SER A 160 -10.92 4.50 -11.28
CA SER A 160 -9.81 3.56 -11.27
C SER A 160 -8.70 4.00 -12.21
N PHE A 161 -7.47 3.60 -11.87
CA PHE A 161 -6.32 3.85 -12.72
C PHE A 161 -6.50 3.22 -14.12
N ASN A 162 -7.19 2.09 -14.18
CA ASN A 162 -7.54 1.41 -15.43
C ASN A 162 -8.46 2.28 -16.31
N ALA A 163 -9.47 2.93 -15.72
CA ALA A 163 -10.32 3.86 -16.46
C ALA A 163 -9.52 5.07 -16.97
N MET A 164 -8.64 5.62 -16.13
CA MET A 164 -7.80 6.78 -16.52
C MET A 164 -6.75 6.43 -17.58
N MET A 165 -6.27 5.19 -17.64
CA MET A 165 -5.47 4.74 -18.78
C MET A 165 -6.24 4.89 -20.10
N LEU A 166 -7.52 4.51 -20.12
CA LEU A 166 -8.38 4.65 -21.29
C LEU A 166 -8.63 6.12 -21.63
N GLU A 167 -8.88 6.96 -20.63
CA GLU A 167 -9.05 8.41 -20.78
C GLU A 167 -7.79 9.07 -21.36
N MET A 168 -6.60 8.71 -20.87
CA MET A 168 -5.34 9.20 -21.42
C MET A 168 -5.11 8.76 -22.86
N ALA A 169 -5.47 7.52 -23.19
CA ALA A 169 -5.40 7.02 -24.55
C ALA A 169 -6.39 7.77 -25.47
N ALA A 170 -7.61 8.00 -25.00
CA ALA A 170 -8.64 8.74 -25.73
C ALA A 170 -8.25 10.21 -25.93
N GLU A 171 -7.65 10.86 -24.93
CA GLU A 171 -7.10 12.22 -25.08
C GLU A 171 -6.05 12.27 -26.21
N LYS A 172 -5.13 11.30 -26.24
CA LYS A 172 -4.10 11.24 -27.28
C LYS A 172 -4.65 11.02 -28.70
N LEU A 173 -5.69 10.20 -28.82
CA LEU A 173 -6.26 9.85 -30.12
C LEU A 173 -7.23 10.90 -30.65
N TRP A 174 -8.03 11.53 -29.77
CA TRP A 174 -9.15 12.39 -30.18
C TRP A 174 -9.18 13.74 -29.52
N ASN A 175 -8.23 14.07 -28.64
CA ASN A 175 -8.26 15.27 -27.80
C ASN A 175 -9.55 15.35 -26.95
N ASP A 176 -10.13 14.20 -26.60
CA ASP A 176 -11.33 14.04 -25.80
C ASP A 176 -11.12 12.85 -24.82
N PRO A 177 -10.71 13.10 -23.58
CA PRO A 177 -10.43 12.06 -22.62
C PRO A 177 -11.68 11.22 -22.26
N HIS A 178 -12.87 11.80 -22.35
CA HIS A 178 -14.12 11.17 -21.95
C HIS A 178 -14.85 10.42 -23.07
N ARG A 179 -14.25 10.37 -24.26
CA ARG A 179 -14.87 9.78 -25.46
C ARG A 179 -15.36 8.35 -25.27
N LEU A 180 -14.65 7.54 -24.47
CA LEU A 180 -14.98 6.13 -24.26
C LEU A 180 -15.59 5.81 -22.89
N ASP A 181 -15.81 6.82 -22.04
CA ASP A 181 -16.35 6.60 -20.69
C ASP A 181 -17.66 5.82 -20.66
N HIS A 182 -18.55 6.13 -21.60
CA HIS A 182 -19.87 5.51 -21.70
C HIS A 182 -19.83 4.02 -22.09
N LEU A 183 -18.69 3.54 -22.59
CA LEU A 183 -18.44 2.12 -22.86
C LEU A 183 -17.92 1.38 -21.63
N THR A 184 -17.49 2.08 -20.57
CA THR A 184 -16.91 1.44 -19.40
C THR A 184 -17.96 0.88 -18.46
N VAL A 185 -17.67 -0.27 -17.84
CA VAL A 185 -18.52 -0.94 -16.87
C VAL A 185 -17.72 -1.25 -15.62
N GLY A 186 -18.25 -0.90 -14.44
CA GLY A 186 -17.62 -1.18 -13.14
C GLY A 186 -17.72 -2.66 -12.80
N LEU A 187 -16.62 -3.40 -12.93
CA LEU A 187 -16.48 -4.80 -12.51
C LEU A 187 -15.12 -5.02 -11.86
N GLY A 188 -15.10 -5.73 -10.75
CA GLY A 188 -13.85 -6.22 -10.16
C GLY A 188 -13.12 -7.15 -11.14
N HIS A 189 -11.78 -7.22 -11.04
CA HIS A 189 -10.98 -7.98 -12.01
C HIS A 189 -11.39 -9.45 -12.12
N ALA A 190 -11.72 -10.11 -11.00
CA ALA A 190 -12.16 -11.51 -11.01
C ALA A 190 -13.50 -11.67 -11.74
N ASP A 191 -14.45 -10.77 -11.46
CA ASP A 191 -15.78 -10.78 -12.07
C ASP A 191 -15.71 -10.46 -13.56
N ALA A 192 -14.81 -9.54 -13.97
CA ALA A 192 -14.57 -9.22 -15.37
C ALA A 192 -14.05 -10.43 -16.15
N VAL A 193 -13.06 -11.16 -15.62
CA VAL A 193 -12.57 -12.39 -16.25
C VAL A 193 -13.68 -13.44 -16.35
N ALA A 194 -14.47 -13.61 -15.29
CA ALA A 194 -15.62 -14.54 -15.30
C ALA A 194 -16.69 -14.15 -16.35
N ALA A 195 -16.99 -12.85 -16.48
CA ALA A 195 -17.95 -12.36 -17.47
C ALA A 195 -17.47 -12.58 -18.92
N LEU A 196 -16.16 -12.35 -19.18
CA LEU A 196 -15.58 -12.62 -20.51
C LEU A 196 -15.53 -14.12 -20.84
N ALA A 197 -15.45 -14.99 -19.84
CA ALA A 197 -15.42 -16.45 -20.06
C ALA A 197 -16.72 -16.99 -20.71
N ALA A 198 -17.81 -16.23 -20.73
CA ALA A 198 -19.02 -16.55 -21.47
C ALA A 198 -18.81 -16.54 -23.02
N GLY A 199 -17.70 -15.97 -23.49
CA GLY A 199 -17.30 -15.92 -24.89
C GLY A 199 -17.96 -14.80 -25.70
N TYR A 200 -17.33 -14.46 -26.83
CA TYR A 200 -17.81 -13.41 -27.72
C TYR A 200 -19.22 -13.73 -28.25
N GLY A 201 -20.10 -12.76 -28.18
CA GLY A 201 -21.54 -12.90 -28.54
C GLY A 201 -22.47 -13.28 -27.39
N SER A 202 -21.94 -13.77 -26.27
CA SER A 202 -22.73 -14.09 -25.06
C SER A 202 -22.29 -13.27 -23.84
N ALA A 203 -21.05 -12.78 -23.83
CA ALA A 203 -20.50 -12.00 -22.71
C ALA A 203 -21.15 -10.61 -22.60
N THR A 204 -21.42 -10.19 -21.38
CA THR A 204 -21.96 -8.85 -21.06
C THR A 204 -20.91 -7.75 -21.24
N VAL A 205 -19.63 -8.11 -21.14
CA VAL A 205 -18.48 -7.26 -21.45
C VAL A 205 -17.57 -8.01 -22.40
N THR A 206 -16.97 -7.31 -23.37
CA THR A 206 -16.11 -7.90 -24.39
C THR A 206 -14.63 -7.59 -24.17
N SER A 207 -14.32 -6.66 -23.27
CA SER A 207 -12.97 -6.17 -23.05
C SER A 207 -12.74 -5.86 -21.57
N HIS A 208 -11.47 -5.91 -21.15
CA HIS A 208 -11.10 -5.63 -19.76
C HIS A 208 -9.74 -4.97 -19.72
N ILE A 209 -9.61 -3.93 -18.90
CA ILE A 209 -8.32 -3.35 -18.55
C ILE A 209 -7.88 -3.97 -17.24
N ALA A 210 -6.89 -4.87 -17.31
CA ALA A 210 -6.47 -5.71 -16.20
C ALA A 210 -5.05 -5.43 -15.73
N VAL A 211 -4.77 -5.88 -14.52
CA VAL A 211 -3.43 -6.02 -13.93
C VAL A 211 -3.17 -7.50 -13.64
N GLN A 212 -1.90 -7.86 -13.40
CA GLN A 212 -1.56 -9.22 -13.01
C GLN A 212 -2.15 -9.60 -11.63
N PRO A 213 -2.63 -10.84 -11.44
CA PRO A 213 -2.60 -11.98 -12.37
C PRO A 213 -3.78 -12.04 -13.36
N PHE A 214 -4.70 -11.08 -13.32
CA PHE A 214 -5.95 -11.12 -14.10
C PHE A 214 -5.72 -10.89 -15.60
N THR A 215 -4.65 -10.19 -15.99
CA THR A 215 -4.22 -10.10 -17.40
C THR A 215 -3.91 -11.49 -17.96
N SER A 216 -3.06 -12.25 -17.28
CA SER A 216 -2.69 -13.61 -17.72
C SER A 216 -3.87 -14.56 -17.72
N ARG A 217 -4.76 -14.47 -16.75
CA ARG A 217 -5.99 -15.27 -16.71
C ARG A 217 -6.92 -14.93 -17.88
N GLY A 218 -7.10 -13.65 -18.14
CA GLY A 218 -7.96 -13.17 -19.24
C GLY A 218 -7.42 -13.54 -20.62
N LEU A 219 -6.11 -13.45 -20.83
CA LEU A 219 -5.48 -13.81 -22.10
C LEU A 219 -5.47 -15.33 -22.40
N LYS A 220 -5.75 -16.18 -21.41
CA LYS A 220 -5.99 -17.61 -21.59
C LYS A 220 -7.40 -17.92 -22.15
N LEU A 221 -8.31 -16.94 -22.17
CA LEU A 221 -9.66 -17.12 -22.71
C LEU A 221 -9.62 -17.27 -24.25
N PRO A 222 -10.51 -18.09 -24.84
CA PRO A 222 -10.58 -18.26 -26.30
C PRO A 222 -10.79 -16.93 -27.03
N GLY A 223 -9.95 -16.64 -28.01
CA GLY A 223 -10.01 -15.43 -28.83
C GLY A 223 -9.49 -14.17 -28.16
N ALA A 224 -9.06 -14.23 -26.89
CA ALA A 224 -8.51 -13.07 -26.19
C ALA A 224 -7.20 -12.61 -26.80
N HIS A 225 -7.05 -11.30 -26.96
CA HIS A 225 -5.83 -10.67 -27.45
C HIS A 225 -5.67 -9.26 -26.90
N VAL A 226 -4.43 -8.79 -26.87
CA VAL A 226 -4.05 -7.46 -26.40
C VAL A 226 -4.47 -6.40 -27.40
N VAL A 227 -5.02 -5.30 -26.91
CA VAL A 227 -5.39 -4.10 -27.68
C VAL A 227 -4.46 -2.94 -27.36
N ALA A 228 -4.10 -2.75 -26.08
CA ALA A 228 -3.19 -1.69 -25.64
C ALA A 228 -2.48 -2.06 -24.34
N ASP A 229 -1.28 -1.51 -24.16
CA ASP A 229 -0.48 -1.62 -22.95
C ASP A 229 -0.28 -0.21 -22.34
N SER A 230 -0.41 -0.11 -21.02
CA SER A 230 -0.27 1.17 -20.32
C SER A 230 1.10 1.82 -20.47
N ARG A 231 2.15 1.02 -20.69
CA ARG A 231 3.52 1.53 -20.92
C ARG A 231 3.60 2.38 -22.20
N GLU A 232 2.88 1.98 -23.23
CA GLU A 232 2.76 2.74 -24.48
C GLU A 232 1.88 4.00 -24.29
N VAL A 233 0.78 3.84 -23.56
CA VAL A 233 -0.12 4.95 -23.26
C VAL A 233 0.57 6.02 -22.42
N PHE A 234 1.31 5.63 -21.40
CA PHE A 234 1.99 6.58 -20.49
C PHE A 234 3.36 7.03 -21.01
N GLY A 235 3.95 6.29 -21.93
CA GLY A 235 5.29 6.57 -22.46
C GLY A 235 6.41 6.21 -21.48
N GLY A 236 6.19 5.22 -20.60
CA GLY A 236 7.18 4.71 -19.64
C GLY A 236 6.55 4.22 -18.34
N PRO A 237 7.39 3.86 -17.34
CA PRO A 237 6.92 3.43 -16.04
C PRO A 237 6.17 4.57 -15.34
N LEU A 238 5.16 4.20 -14.57
CA LEU A 238 4.35 5.12 -13.77
C LEU A 238 4.08 4.46 -12.42
N THR A 239 4.27 5.18 -11.32
CA THR A 239 3.92 4.69 -9.99
C THR A 239 2.47 4.27 -9.98
N GLN A 240 2.22 3.01 -9.63
CA GLN A 240 0.87 2.48 -9.68
C GLN A 240 0.23 2.39 -8.31
N VAL A 241 0.93 1.89 -7.31
CA VAL A 241 0.39 1.72 -5.95
C VAL A 241 1.31 2.34 -4.92
N CYS A 242 0.72 3.03 -3.96
CA CYS A 242 1.39 3.58 -2.79
C CYS A 242 0.76 3.06 -1.50
N LEU A 243 1.56 3.02 -0.43
CA LEU A 243 1.08 2.91 0.94
C LEU A 243 0.76 4.31 1.47
N LEU A 244 -0.41 4.48 2.06
CA LEU A 244 -0.92 5.75 2.57
C LEU A 244 -1.04 5.73 4.09
N ALA A 245 -0.92 6.91 4.70
CA ALA A 245 -1.26 7.14 6.09
C ALA A 245 -1.77 8.57 6.30
N SER A 246 -2.62 8.75 7.31
CA SER A 246 -3.05 10.08 7.73
C SER A 246 -1.96 10.79 8.55
N LYS A 247 -2.04 12.12 8.60
CA LYS A 247 -1.24 12.96 9.50
C LYS A 247 -1.36 12.50 10.95
N GLN A 248 -2.57 12.15 11.38
CA GLN A 248 -2.81 11.64 12.73
C GLN A 248 -2.05 10.34 13.01
N THR A 249 -2.03 9.39 12.08
CA THR A 249 -1.27 8.14 12.22
C THR A 249 0.23 8.42 12.33
N ARG A 250 0.77 9.30 11.49
CA ARG A 250 2.18 9.72 11.55
C ARG A 250 2.54 10.35 12.88
N ASP A 251 1.75 11.33 13.32
CA ASP A 251 2.04 12.15 14.50
C ASP A 251 1.81 11.39 15.81
N ARG A 252 0.93 10.37 15.84
CA ARG A 252 0.64 9.55 17.01
C ARG A 252 1.85 8.75 17.49
N ASN A 253 2.64 8.19 16.59
CA ASN A 253 3.87 7.47 16.91
C ASN A 253 4.90 7.60 15.77
N PRO A 254 5.72 8.67 15.75
CA PRO A 254 6.68 8.92 14.70
C PRO A 254 7.74 7.82 14.53
N ILE A 255 8.12 7.13 15.63
CA ILE A 255 9.09 6.04 15.56
C ILE A 255 8.48 4.82 14.86
N LEU A 256 7.24 4.46 15.19
CA LEU A 256 6.53 3.39 14.52
C LEU A 256 6.26 3.74 13.05
N PHE A 257 5.91 4.99 12.76
CA PHE A 257 5.75 5.47 11.39
C PHE A 257 7.03 5.29 10.57
N LYS A 258 8.18 5.64 11.15
CA LYS A 258 9.50 5.41 10.53
C LYS A 258 9.77 3.91 10.35
N ALA A 259 9.42 3.06 11.32
CA ALA A 259 9.55 1.61 11.19
C ALA A 259 8.74 1.07 10.01
N VAL A 260 7.51 1.56 9.82
CA VAL A 260 6.65 1.17 8.68
C VAL A 260 7.24 1.63 7.35
N ALA A 261 7.77 2.86 7.28
CA ALA A 261 8.41 3.36 6.07
C ALA A 261 9.67 2.54 5.69
N ASN A 262 10.52 2.23 6.67
CA ASN A 262 11.68 1.37 6.47
C ASN A 262 11.27 -0.04 6.04
N ALA A 263 10.23 -0.60 6.69
CA ALA A 263 9.71 -1.92 6.38
C ALA A 263 9.13 -2.00 4.97
N LEU A 264 8.50 -0.95 4.49
CA LEU A 264 8.02 -0.85 3.12
C LEU A 264 9.18 -0.91 2.12
N GLU A 265 10.21 -0.09 2.33
CA GLU A 265 11.41 -0.07 1.48
C GLU A 265 12.11 -1.43 1.48
N GLU A 266 12.31 -2.02 2.64
CA GLU A 266 12.95 -3.33 2.77
C GLU A 266 12.08 -4.44 2.14
N SER A 267 10.76 -4.38 2.27
CA SER A 267 9.83 -5.33 1.64
C SER A 267 9.88 -5.24 0.12
N ASN A 268 9.92 -4.03 -0.46
CA ASN A 268 10.10 -3.84 -1.89
C ASN A 268 11.42 -4.48 -2.37
N LYS A 269 12.50 -4.29 -1.64
CA LYS A 269 13.81 -4.90 -1.94
C LYS A 269 13.75 -6.44 -1.89
N ARG A 270 13.16 -7.02 -0.83
CA ARG A 270 13.04 -8.48 -0.69
C ARG A 270 12.16 -9.09 -1.77
N CYS A 271 11.02 -8.47 -2.07
CA CYS A 271 10.11 -8.94 -3.14
C CYS A 271 10.79 -8.94 -4.52
N SER A 272 11.67 -7.96 -4.78
CA SER A 272 12.43 -7.88 -6.04
C SER A 272 13.62 -8.84 -6.08
N ALA A 273 14.32 -9.02 -4.94
CA ALA A 273 15.55 -9.82 -4.86
C ALA A 273 15.28 -11.33 -4.91
N ASP A 274 14.20 -11.80 -4.28
CA ASP A 274 13.83 -13.22 -4.22
C ASP A 274 12.33 -13.40 -4.55
N LYS A 275 12.05 -13.44 -5.85
CA LYS A 275 10.70 -13.63 -6.38
C LYS A 275 10.08 -14.97 -5.99
N GLN A 276 10.92 -16.00 -5.79
CA GLN A 276 10.46 -17.31 -5.37
C GLN A 276 9.92 -17.29 -3.94
N ALA A 277 10.69 -16.74 -3.00
CA ALA A 277 10.23 -16.57 -1.61
C ALA A 277 9.01 -15.62 -1.53
N ALA A 278 9.01 -14.55 -2.31
CA ALA A 278 7.90 -13.61 -2.42
C ALA A 278 6.62 -14.29 -2.92
N ALA A 279 6.71 -15.14 -3.96
CA ALA A 279 5.60 -15.91 -4.51
C ALA A 279 5.02 -16.90 -3.49
N VAL A 280 5.87 -17.63 -2.77
CA VAL A 280 5.46 -18.58 -1.71
C VAL A 280 4.71 -17.83 -0.61
N LEU A 281 5.25 -16.69 -0.16
CA LEU A 281 4.62 -15.86 0.86
C LEU A 281 3.25 -15.37 0.42
N TRP A 282 3.16 -14.78 -0.78
CA TRP A 282 1.90 -14.25 -1.31
C TRP A 282 0.84 -15.32 -1.49
N LYS A 283 1.23 -16.48 -2.05
CA LYS A 283 0.34 -17.64 -2.21
C LYS A 283 -0.29 -18.03 -0.88
N LYS A 284 0.52 -18.08 0.19
CA LYS A 284 0.05 -18.41 1.54
C LYS A 284 -0.83 -17.29 2.12
N ALA A 285 -0.40 -16.03 2.04
CA ALA A 285 -1.09 -14.89 2.64
C ALA A 285 -2.45 -14.62 1.99
N GLN A 286 -2.54 -14.78 0.66
CA GLN A 286 -3.74 -14.48 -0.12
C GLN A 286 -4.56 -15.71 -0.51
N ASN A 287 -4.16 -16.91 -0.08
CA ASN A 287 -4.76 -18.19 -0.50
C ASN A 287 -4.94 -18.24 -2.02
N ALA A 288 -3.84 -17.99 -2.75
CA ALA A 288 -3.87 -17.85 -4.20
C ALA A 288 -3.94 -19.20 -4.91
N SER A 289 -4.67 -19.27 -6.02
CA SER A 289 -4.83 -20.47 -6.85
C SER A 289 -3.63 -20.72 -7.76
N GLU A 290 -2.88 -19.66 -8.09
CA GLU A 290 -1.71 -19.73 -8.96
C GLU A 290 -0.61 -20.61 -8.34
N SER A 291 0.14 -21.31 -9.20
CA SER A 291 1.37 -21.98 -8.78
C SER A 291 2.45 -20.94 -8.44
N VAL A 292 3.45 -21.36 -7.68
CA VAL A 292 4.58 -20.47 -7.36
C VAL A 292 5.33 -20.08 -8.63
N ASP A 293 5.49 -21.00 -9.58
CA ASP A 293 6.19 -20.74 -10.85
C ASP A 293 5.42 -19.71 -11.71
N GLU A 294 4.08 -19.81 -11.81
CA GLU A 294 3.26 -18.79 -12.46
C GLU A 294 3.43 -17.41 -11.81
N LEU A 295 3.45 -17.35 -10.48
CA LEU A 295 3.65 -16.09 -9.75
C LEU A 295 5.03 -15.48 -10.00
N VAL A 296 6.08 -16.31 -10.05
CA VAL A 296 7.45 -15.88 -10.38
C VAL A 296 7.51 -15.35 -11.81
N GLU A 297 6.87 -16.04 -12.77
CA GLU A 297 6.77 -15.57 -14.16
C GLU A 297 6.10 -14.19 -14.23
N LEU A 298 4.96 -14.02 -13.54
CA LEU A 298 4.24 -12.75 -13.51
C LEU A 298 5.07 -11.59 -12.90
N MET A 299 5.79 -11.85 -11.81
CA MET A 299 6.70 -10.87 -11.20
C MET A 299 7.98 -10.63 -12.02
N SER A 300 8.24 -11.47 -13.02
CA SER A 300 9.39 -11.34 -13.92
C SER A 300 9.06 -10.61 -15.22
N ASP A 301 7.79 -10.21 -15.41
CA ASP A 301 7.41 -9.32 -16.51
C ASP A 301 8.22 -8.00 -16.40
N PRO A 302 8.91 -7.58 -17.47
CA PRO A 302 9.69 -6.34 -17.47
C PRO A 302 8.88 -5.07 -17.12
N GLY A 303 7.55 -5.13 -17.22
CA GLY A 303 6.64 -4.07 -16.84
C GLY A 303 6.18 -4.14 -15.38
N PHE A 304 6.63 -5.14 -14.59
CA PHE A 304 6.25 -5.31 -13.19
C PHE A 304 7.47 -5.10 -12.28
N GLU A 305 7.33 -4.21 -11.31
CA GLU A 305 8.42 -3.86 -10.40
C GLU A 305 7.88 -3.57 -8.99
N PHE A 306 8.56 -4.07 -7.98
CA PHE A 306 8.44 -3.58 -6.61
C PHE A 306 9.50 -2.50 -6.39
N THR A 307 9.08 -1.28 -6.13
CA THR A 307 9.99 -0.15 -6.07
C THR A 307 9.54 0.88 -5.05
N SER A 308 10.52 1.51 -4.41
CA SER A 308 10.30 2.68 -3.54
C SER A 308 10.52 4.00 -4.29
N GLN A 309 10.89 3.94 -5.57
CA GLN A 309 11.14 5.12 -6.39
C GLN A 309 9.82 5.64 -6.98
N PRO A 310 9.43 6.91 -6.74
CA PRO A 310 8.32 7.55 -7.43
C PRO A 310 8.63 7.78 -8.91
N HIS A 311 7.68 7.46 -9.79
CA HIS A 311 7.83 7.65 -11.23
C HIS A 311 6.65 8.46 -11.79
N ARG A 312 6.96 9.53 -12.53
CA ARG A 312 6.03 10.35 -13.33
C ARG A 312 4.80 10.87 -12.58
N ILE A 313 4.98 11.16 -11.29
CA ILE A 313 3.90 11.67 -10.42
C ILE A 313 3.36 12.99 -10.94
N ALA A 314 4.25 13.95 -11.24
CA ALA A 314 3.86 15.27 -11.73
C ALA A 314 3.18 15.18 -13.12
N TYR A 315 3.65 14.29 -14.00
CA TYR A 315 3.04 14.03 -15.30
C TYR A 315 1.57 13.59 -15.18
N PHE A 316 1.32 12.63 -14.30
CA PHE A 316 -0.02 12.11 -14.10
C PHE A 316 -0.93 13.10 -13.35
N ALA A 317 -0.39 13.83 -12.38
CA ALA A 317 -1.11 14.90 -11.68
C ALA A 317 -1.55 16.01 -12.65
N ALA A 318 -0.69 16.39 -13.59
CA ALA A 318 -1.04 17.36 -14.61
C ALA A 318 -2.19 16.89 -15.52
N PHE A 319 -2.23 15.58 -15.86
CA PHE A 319 -3.38 15.01 -16.57
C PHE A 319 -4.66 15.12 -15.75
N LEU A 320 -4.65 14.69 -14.47
CA LEU A 320 -5.83 14.75 -13.59
C LEU A 320 -6.33 16.19 -13.38
N ASN A 321 -5.41 17.16 -13.25
CA ASN A 321 -5.78 18.56 -13.15
C ASN A 321 -6.43 19.08 -14.45
N ARG A 322 -5.91 18.68 -15.62
CA ARG A 322 -6.41 19.07 -16.93
C ARG A 322 -7.82 18.54 -17.21
N ILE A 323 -8.11 17.30 -16.79
CA ILE A 323 -9.47 16.73 -16.92
C ILE A 323 -10.42 17.15 -15.79
N GLY A 324 -9.97 17.97 -14.84
CA GLY A 324 -10.77 18.44 -13.72
C GLY A 324 -11.01 17.41 -12.61
N ALA A 325 -10.28 16.28 -12.60
CA ALA A 325 -10.38 15.25 -11.56
C ALA A 325 -9.76 15.71 -10.22
N ILE A 326 -8.77 16.59 -10.26
CA ILE A 326 -8.21 17.30 -9.11
C ILE A 326 -8.17 18.81 -9.41
N LYS A 327 -8.26 19.63 -8.36
CA LYS A 327 -8.22 21.09 -8.46
C LYS A 327 -6.81 21.64 -8.27
N SER A 328 -6.06 21.05 -7.37
CA SER A 328 -4.72 21.50 -7.03
C SER A 328 -3.70 21.09 -8.10
N LYS A 329 -2.73 21.97 -8.32
CA LYS A 329 -1.57 21.64 -9.13
C LYS A 329 -0.48 21.06 -8.24
N VAL A 330 0.10 19.96 -8.65
CA VAL A 330 1.25 19.34 -7.99
C VAL A 330 2.51 19.89 -8.65
N GLY A 331 3.32 20.62 -7.90
CA GLY A 331 4.57 21.21 -8.38
C GLY A 331 5.76 20.28 -8.21
N ASP A 332 5.77 19.48 -7.14
CA ASP A 332 6.81 18.51 -6.81
C ASP A 332 6.14 17.23 -6.29
N TRP A 333 6.63 16.06 -6.72
CA TRP A 333 6.12 14.77 -6.27
C TRP A 333 6.14 14.63 -4.74
N LYS A 334 7.08 15.29 -4.04
CA LYS A 334 7.21 15.29 -2.57
C LYS A 334 5.98 15.82 -1.85
N GLU A 335 5.17 16.64 -2.52
CA GLU A 335 3.94 17.15 -1.93
C GLU A 335 2.94 16.04 -1.59
N LEU A 336 2.98 14.93 -2.34
CA LEU A 336 2.11 13.78 -2.12
C LEU A 336 2.66 12.78 -1.10
N PHE A 337 3.91 12.93 -0.68
CA PHE A 337 4.58 11.96 0.17
C PHE A 337 4.93 12.56 1.54
N TRP A 338 5.03 11.70 2.54
CA TRP A 338 5.62 12.06 3.82
C TRP A 338 7.15 12.11 3.69
N GLU A 339 7.80 12.87 4.56
CA GLU A 339 9.24 13.11 4.56
C GLU A 339 10.11 11.84 4.58
N THR A 340 9.55 10.73 5.03
CA THR A 340 10.24 9.42 5.01
C THR A 340 10.59 8.92 3.60
N ALA A 341 9.92 9.44 2.57
CA ALA A 341 10.20 9.08 1.17
C ALA A 341 11.15 10.06 0.46
N TYR A 342 11.57 11.17 1.08
CA TYR A 342 12.29 12.25 0.39
C TYR A 342 13.75 11.91 0.03
N ASN A 343 14.27 10.80 0.53
CA ASN A 343 15.56 10.23 0.15
C ASN A 343 15.54 9.50 -1.19
N GLN A 344 14.34 9.26 -1.73
CA GLN A 344 14.19 8.60 -3.03
C GLN A 344 14.40 9.59 -4.18
N GLN A 345 14.90 9.07 -5.31
CA GLN A 345 14.94 9.83 -6.55
C GLN A 345 13.59 9.67 -7.25
N GLY A 346 12.82 10.75 -7.36
CA GLY A 346 11.48 10.74 -7.95
C GLY A 346 11.29 11.85 -8.98
N ASP A 347 10.24 11.74 -9.82
CA ASP A 347 9.84 12.72 -10.84
C ASP A 347 8.30 12.91 -10.97
#